data_ee0625bf192d696b86679a78b01c34e0
#
_entry.id   ee0625bf192d696b86679a78b01c34e0
#
_cell.length_a   1.000
_cell.length_b   1.000
_cell.length_c   1.000
_cell.angle_alpha   90.00
_cell.angle_beta   90.00
_cell.angle_gamma   90.00
#
_symmetry.space_group_name_H-M   'P 1'
#
loop_
_entity.id
_entity.type
_entity.pdbx_description
1 polymer ?
#
loop_
_entity_poly.entity_id
_entity_poly.type
_entity_poly.pdbx_seq_one_letter_code
_entity_poly.pdbx_strand_id
1 'polypeptide(L)'
;SEHCRHKIFNADWTIDGVKQDKSLFAMIKNTHQLAPRGTVVAYSDNSSVIEGATVTRFYPRGAAAGNVYEASEELTHILMKVETHNHPTAISPFPGASTGAGGEIRDEGATGRGAKPKAGLSGFTVSNLMLPDGVQAWENSHDVTKPVTDAPVYGKPDRIASPLEIMVDGPIGAAAFNNEFGRPN
;
A
#
# COMPACT_ATOMS: atom_id res chain seq x y z
N SER A 1 5.84 -11.21 -1.42
CA SER A 1 6.67 -10.06 -1.80
C SER A 1 8.09 -10.47 -2.20
N GLU A 2 8.73 -11.38 -1.50
CA GLU A 2 10.09 -11.84 -1.84
C GLU A 2 10.16 -12.45 -3.25
N HIS A 3 9.15 -13.19 -3.68
CA HIS A 3 9.10 -13.74 -5.03
C HIS A 3 9.01 -12.63 -6.09
N CYS A 4 8.19 -11.61 -5.87
CA CYS A 4 8.10 -10.49 -6.79
C CYS A 4 9.44 -9.75 -6.87
N ARG A 5 10.05 -9.43 -5.73
CA ARG A 5 11.33 -8.73 -5.70
C ARG A 5 12.45 -9.50 -6.39
N HIS A 6 12.65 -10.76 -6.02
CA HIS A 6 13.79 -11.54 -6.51
C HIS A 6 13.58 -12.10 -7.92
N LYS A 7 12.37 -12.54 -8.24
CA LYS A 7 12.10 -13.25 -9.52
C LYS A 7 11.55 -12.36 -10.62
N ILE A 8 10.88 -11.26 -10.28
CA ILE A 8 10.28 -10.36 -11.26
C ILE A 8 11.03 -9.02 -11.27
N PHE A 9 11.01 -8.29 -10.19
CA PHE A 9 11.56 -6.93 -10.14
C PHE A 9 13.08 -6.87 -10.30
N ASN A 10 13.82 -7.91 -9.89
CA ASN A 10 15.27 -8.00 -10.09
C ASN A 10 15.69 -8.88 -11.27
N ALA A 11 14.74 -9.37 -12.07
CA ALA A 11 15.05 -10.16 -13.24
C ALA A 11 15.76 -9.33 -14.33
N ASP A 12 16.52 -10.02 -15.19
CA ASP A 12 17.02 -9.45 -16.45
C ASP A 12 15.87 -9.32 -17.44
N TRP A 13 15.67 -8.14 -17.98
CA TRP A 13 14.59 -7.85 -18.90
C TRP A 13 15.10 -7.69 -20.34
N THR A 14 14.37 -8.27 -21.26
CA THR A 14 14.50 -8.00 -22.71
C THR A 14 13.16 -7.49 -23.20
N ILE A 15 13.15 -6.27 -23.72
CA ILE A 15 11.93 -5.60 -24.23
C ILE A 15 12.12 -5.40 -25.72
N ASP A 16 11.20 -5.92 -26.53
CA ASP A 16 11.25 -5.86 -28.00
C ASP A 16 12.62 -6.32 -28.58
N GLY A 17 13.18 -7.38 -28.00
CA GLY A 17 14.47 -7.92 -28.41
C GLY A 17 15.70 -7.16 -27.88
N VAL A 18 15.52 -6.06 -27.16
CA VAL A 18 16.60 -5.25 -26.57
C VAL A 18 16.77 -5.57 -25.11
N LYS A 19 17.96 -6.05 -24.74
CA LYS A 19 18.31 -6.29 -23.34
C LYS A 19 18.41 -4.95 -22.61
N GLN A 20 17.73 -4.86 -21.46
CA GLN A 20 17.77 -3.67 -20.62
C GLN A 20 18.99 -3.71 -19.69
N ASP A 21 19.57 -2.56 -19.43
CA ASP A 21 20.72 -2.39 -18.53
C ASP A 21 20.33 -2.38 -17.06
N LYS A 22 19.05 -2.20 -16.76
CA LYS A 22 18.49 -2.16 -15.43
C LYS A 22 17.32 -3.11 -15.26
N SER A 23 17.25 -3.76 -14.09
CA SER A 23 16.04 -4.45 -13.65
C SER A 23 14.93 -3.44 -13.35
N LEU A 24 13.68 -3.88 -13.25
CA LEU A 24 12.55 -3.01 -12.85
C LEU A 24 12.81 -2.34 -11.50
N PHE A 25 13.39 -3.07 -10.56
CA PHE A 25 13.68 -2.51 -9.23
C PHE A 25 14.81 -1.47 -9.32
N ALA A 26 15.81 -1.69 -10.14
CA ALA A 26 16.85 -0.71 -10.39
C ALA A 26 16.32 0.54 -11.09
N MET A 27 15.34 0.42 -12.00
CA MET A 27 14.65 1.56 -12.61
C MET A 27 13.90 2.40 -11.56
N ILE A 28 13.18 1.74 -10.63
CA ILE A 28 12.49 2.41 -9.52
C ILE A 28 13.51 3.18 -8.65
N LYS A 29 14.60 2.55 -8.26
CA LYS A 29 15.65 3.22 -7.45
C LYS A 29 16.30 4.39 -8.19
N ASN A 30 16.44 4.27 -9.51
CA ASN A 30 17.02 5.32 -10.35
C ASN A 30 16.20 6.61 -10.34
N THR A 31 14.91 6.55 -10.11
CA THR A 31 14.05 7.74 -9.97
C THR A 31 14.51 8.64 -8.84
N HIS A 32 14.83 8.05 -7.69
CA HIS A 32 15.38 8.79 -6.56
C HIS A 32 16.81 9.30 -6.82
N GLN A 33 17.65 8.53 -7.49
CA GLN A 33 19.01 8.96 -7.85
C GLN A 33 19.01 10.20 -8.75
N LEU A 34 18.05 10.28 -9.68
CA LEU A 34 17.91 11.39 -10.60
C LEU A 34 17.20 12.62 -10.00
N ALA A 35 16.29 12.41 -9.08
CA ALA A 35 15.47 13.47 -8.47
C ALA A 35 15.31 13.29 -6.94
N PRO A 36 16.41 13.44 -6.17
CA PRO A 36 16.38 13.20 -4.72
C PRO A 36 15.77 14.35 -3.90
N ARG A 37 15.49 15.50 -4.54
CA ARG A 37 14.98 16.68 -3.83
C ARG A 37 13.66 16.38 -3.10
N GLY A 38 13.56 16.81 -1.84
CA GLY A 38 12.38 16.57 -1.01
C GLY A 38 12.36 15.19 -0.33
N THR A 39 13.36 14.35 -0.57
CA THR A 39 13.49 13.07 0.13
C THR A 39 14.45 13.21 1.30
N VAL A 40 13.96 13.00 2.51
CA VAL A 40 14.77 12.99 3.73
C VAL A 40 15.35 11.60 3.94
N VAL A 41 14.52 10.57 3.82
CA VAL A 41 14.91 9.15 3.84
C VAL A 41 14.16 8.45 2.71
N ALA A 42 14.89 7.96 1.72
CA ALA A 42 14.26 7.26 0.58
C ALA A 42 13.60 5.96 1.03
N TYR A 43 14.39 5.13 1.67
CA TYR A 43 13.93 3.88 2.29
C TYR A 43 15.03 3.38 3.22
N SER A 44 14.75 3.42 4.49
CA SER A 44 15.62 2.82 5.50
C SER A 44 14.71 2.06 6.45
N ASP A 45 15.05 0.83 6.71
CA ASP A 45 14.18 -0.06 7.46
C ASP A 45 12.84 -0.27 6.72
N ASN A 46 11.70 0.07 7.29
CA ASN A 46 10.37 -0.22 6.73
C ASN A 46 9.57 1.02 6.30
N SER A 47 10.20 2.18 6.22
CA SER A 47 9.50 3.42 5.88
C SER A 47 10.36 4.39 5.11
N SER A 48 9.73 5.39 4.53
CA SER A 48 10.37 6.56 3.92
C SER A 48 9.92 7.84 4.59
N VAL A 49 10.73 8.90 4.46
CA VAL A 49 10.42 10.23 4.99
C VAL A 49 10.63 11.24 3.88
N ILE A 50 9.62 12.04 3.61
CA ILE A 50 9.70 13.16 2.67
C ILE A 50 9.64 14.49 3.41
N GLU A 51 10.21 15.52 2.81
CA GLU A 51 10.16 16.87 3.34
C GLU A 51 8.70 17.34 3.37
N GLY A 52 8.28 17.86 4.52
CA GLY A 52 6.97 18.42 4.73
C GLY A 52 6.97 19.95 4.72
N ALA A 53 6.21 20.54 5.60
CA ALA A 53 6.07 21.98 5.70
C ALA A 53 6.38 22.50 7.12
N THR A 54 6.71 23.78 7.22
CA THR A 54 6.74 24.45 8.51
C THR A 54 5.32 24.65 9.00
N VAL A 55 5.02 24.09 10.15
CA VAL A 55 3.69 24.15 10.76
C VAL A 55 3.79 24.57 12.21
N THR A 56 2.74 25.22 12.70
CA THR A 56 2.61 25.53 14.12
C THR A 56 2.09 24.32 14.88
N ARG A 57 2.82 23.90 15.89
CA ARG A 57 2.45 22.81 16.80
C ARG A 57 2.27 23.34 18.21
N PHE A 58 1.30 22.77 18.94
CA PHE A 58 0.99 23.13 20.30
C PHE A 58 1.23 21.93 21.21
N TYR A 59 2.29 22.03 22.04
CA TYR A 59 2.68 20.96 22.96
C TYR A 59 3.55 21.49 24.10
N PRO A 60 3.78 20.70 25.18
CA PRO A 60 4.58 21.15 26.30
C PRO A 60 6.06 21.28 25.94
N ARG A 61 6.68 22.35 26.36
CA ARG A 61 8.10 22.67 26.14
C ARG A 61 9.10 21.76 26.84
N GLY A 62 8.64 20.89 27.71
CA GLY A 62 9.44 19.96 28.48
C GLY A 62 9.63 20.41 29.93
N ALA A 63 10.18 19.51 30.75
CA ALA A 63 10.24 19.67 32.21
C ALA A 63 11.03 20.91 32.64
N ALA A 64 12.12 21.25 31.94
CA ALA A 64 12.96 22.42 32.24
C ALA A 64 12.18 23.75 32.09
N ALA A 65 11.15 23.81 31.30
CA ALA A 65 10.28 24.95 31.08
C ALA A 65 8.94 24.82 31.82
N GLY A 66 8.84 23.94 32.81
CA GLY A 66 7.63 23.74 33.62
C GLY A 66 6.49 23.03 32.88
N ASN A 67 6.76 22.35 31.77
CA ASN A 67 5.77 21.69 30.93
C ASN A 67 4.61 22.61 30.47
N VAL A 68 4.89 23.89 30.31
CA VAL A 68 3.89 24.84 29.80
C VAL A 68 3.65 24.56 28.31
N TYR A 69 2.39 24.46 27.93
CA TYR A 69 1.98 24.33 26.53
C TYR A 69 2.15 25.67 25.81
N GLU A 70 2.79 25.60 24.69
CA GLU A 70 2.96 26.78 23.81
C GLU A 70 2.92 26.40 22.34
N ALA A 71 2.65 27.40 21.50
CA ALA A 71 2.74 27.28 20.06
C ALA A 71 4.21 27.46 19.63
N SER A 72 4.70 26.53 18.81
CA SER A 72 6.02 26.62 18.21
C SER A 72 5.95 26.26 16.72
N GLU A 73 6.71 26.99 15.91
CA GLU A 73 6.85 26.65 14.49
C GLU A 73 8.02 25.69 14.29
N GLU A 74 7.78 24.64 13.55
CA GLU A 74 8.82 23.66 13.20
C GLU A 74 8.58 23.04 11.82
N LEU A 75 9.66 22.66 11.15
CA LEU A 75 9.61 21.88 9.93
C LEU A 75 9.18 20.44 10.31
N THR A 76 8.01 20.05 9.82
CA THR A 76 7.44 18.74 10.12
C THR A 76 7.43 17.89 8.86
N HIS A 77 8.18 16.80 8.87
CA HIS A 77 8.27 15.86 7.77
C HIS A 77 7.09 14.91 7.72
N ILE A 78 6.89 14.30 6.56
CA ILE A 78 5.84 13.32 6.32
C ILE A 78 6.48 11.94 6.22
N LEU A 79 6.07 11.06 7.12
CA LEU A 79 6.44 9.66 7.09
C LEU A 79 5.48 8.91 6.18
N MET A 80 6.00 7.99 5.38
CA MET A 80 5.22 7.13 4.49
C MET A 80 5.61 5.67 4.68
N LYS A 81 4.60 4.83 4.88
CA LYS A 81 4.71 3.38 4.91
C LYS A 81 3.70 2.78 3.94
N VAL A 82 4.17 1.86 3.14
CA VAL A 82 3.33 1.07 2.23
C VAL A 82 3.42 -0.40 2.62
N GLU A 83 2.27 -1.02 2.84
CA GLU A 83 2.16 -2.43 3.19
C GLU A 83 1.40 -3.19 2.10
N THR A 84 2.04 -4.21 1.53
CA THR A 84 1.40 -5.12 0.60
C THR A 84 0.89 -6.34 1.37
N HIS A 85 -0.43 -6.44 1.53
CA HIS A 85 -1.06 -7.52 2.31
C HIS A 85 -2.08 -8.29 1.49
N ASN A 86 -1.70 -8.68 0.28
CA ASN A 86 -2.58 -9.28 -0.73
C ASN A 86 -3.03 -10.71 -0.40
N HIS A 87 -2.12 -11.60 -0.08
CA HIS A 87 -2.45 -13.02 0.11
C HIS A 87 -3.35 -13.28 1.32
N PRO A 88 -3.07 -12.75 2.52
CA PRO A 88 -3.99 -12.88 3.65
C PRO A 88 -5.37 -12.26 3.39
N THR A 89 -5.43 -11.12 2.71
CA THR A 89 -6.68 -10.47 2.32
C THR A 89 -7.46 -11.32 1.31
N ALA A 90 -6.79 -11.99 0.39
CA ALA A 90 -7.44 -12.89 -0.57
C ALA A 90 -8.02 -14.14 0.10
N ILE A 91 -7.42 -14.64 1.18
CA ILE A 91 -7.92 -15.81 1.92
C ILE A 91 -9.06 -15.44 2.85
N SER A 92 -8.92 -14.33 3.56
CA SER A 92 -9.86 -13.88 4.58
C SER A 92 -9.93 -12.35 4.55
N PRO A 93 -10.80 -11.76 3.73
CA PRO A 93 -10.74 -10.33 3.36
C PRO A 93 -10.74 -9.38 4.55
N PHE A 94 -11.68 -9.52 5.47
CA PHE A 94 -11.79 -8.63 6.64
C PHE A 94 -10.54 -8.71 7.54
N PRO A 95 -10.17 -9.86 8.13
CA PRO A 95 -9.01 -9.92 9.03
C PRO A 95 -7.68 -9.74 8.29
N GLY A 96 -7.61 -10.15 7.03
CA GLY A 96 -6.42 -9.95 6.21
C GLY A 96 -6.12 -8.47 5.96
N ALA A 97 -7.12 -7.68 5.57
CA ALA A 97 -6.98 -6.24 5.39
C ALA A 97 -6.73 -5.51 6.72
N SER A 98 -7.39 -5.94 7.80
CA SER A 98 -7.13 -5.41 9.15
C SER A 98 -5.67 -5.59 9.56
N THR A 99 -5.12 -6.77 9.34
CA THR A 99 -3.72 -7.07 9.65
C THR A 99 -2.75 -6.23 8.81
N GLY A 100 -3.10 -5.96 7.54
CA GLY A 100 -2.34 -5.05 6.68
C GLY A 100 -2.27 -3.63 7.25
N ALA A 101 -3.41 -3.07 7.63
CA ALA A 101 -3.47 -1.78 8.30
C ALA A 101 -2.67 -1.75 9.61
N GLY A 102 -2.73 -2.83 10.38
CA GLY A 102 -1.92 -3.02 11.59
C GLY A 102 -0.42 -3.00 11.32
N GLY A 103 0.02 -3.59 10.21
CA GLY A 103 1.41 -3.57 9.76
C GLY A 103 1.91 -2.16 9.43
N GLU A 104 1.10 -1.35 8.79
CA GLU A 104 1.42 0.06 8.53
C GLU A 104 1.62 0.84 9.84
N ILE A 105 0.68 0.75 10.76
CA ILE A 105 0.73 1.46 12.05
C ILE A 105 1.94 1.01 12.87
N ARG A 106 2.24 -0.28 12.90
CA ARG A 106 3.40 -0.83 13.59
C ARG A 106 4.69 -0.22 13.07
N ASP A 107 4.88 -0.18 11.77
CA ASP A 107 6.12 0.29 11.16
C ASP A 107 6.25 1.83 11.23
N GLU A 108 5.14 2.55 11.06
CA GLU A 108 5.10 3.99 11.28
C GLU A 108 5.47 4.34 12.73
N GLY A 109 4.92 3.64 13.70
CA GLY A 109 5.21 3.84 15.12
C GLY A 109 6.64 3.49 15.51
N ALA A 110 7.25 2.52 14.82
CA ALA A 110 8.63 2.08 15.07
C ALA A 110 9.70 2.99 14.44
N THR A 111 9.33 3.93 13.58
CA THR A 111 10.29 4.79 12.86
C THR A 111 11.09 5.69 13.80
N GLY A 112 10.55 6.06 14.94
CA GLY A 112 11.27 6.85 15.94
C GLY A 112 10.37 7.73 16.78
N ARG A 113 10.98 8.47 17.69
CA ARG A 113 10.26 9.37 18.61
C ARG A 113 9.56 10.49 17.83
N GLY A 114 8.29 10.70 18.12
CA GLY A 114 7.47 11.71 17.48
C GLY A 114 6.73 11.22 16.23
N ALA A 115 7.03 10.04 15.73
CA ALA A 115 6.26 9.43 14.67
C ALA A 115 4.82 9.14 15.14
N LYS A 116 3.84 9.52 14.32
CA LYS A 116 2.42 9.36 14.64
C LYS A 116 1.67 8.89 13.39
N PRO A 117 1.00 7.72 13.44
CA PRO A 117 0.09 7.30 12.39
C PRO A 117 -1.07 8.29 12.30
N LYS A 118 -1.18 9.00 11.17
CA LYS A 118 -2.14 10.11 11.00
C LYS A 118 -3.27 9.79 10.06
N ALA A 119 -2.99 9.06 8.99
CA ALA A 119 -3.98 8.67 8.01
C ALA A 119 -3.56 7.36 7.33
N GLY A 120 -4.53 6.54 6.97
CA GLY A 120 -4.38 5.38 6.13
C GLY A 120 -4.92 5.62 4.73
N LEU A 121 -4.49 4.79 3.81
CA LEU A 121 -5.05 4.70 2.47
C LEU A 121 -5.07 3.22 2.08
N SER A 122 -6.24 2.70 1.82
CA SER A 122 -6.42 1.32 1.38
C SER A 122 -6.74 1.26 -0.11
N GLY A 123 -6.12 0.33 -0.82
CA GLY A 123 -6.38 0.09 -2.23
C GLY A 123 -6.50 -1.41 -2.49
N PHE A 124 -7.54 -1.79 -3.24
CA PHE A 124 -7.79 -3.18 -3.58
C PHE A 124 -7.90 -3.33 -5.10
N THR A 125 -7.10 -4.24 -5.64
CA THR A 125 -7.16 -4.62 -7.05
C THR A 125 -7.57 -6.07 -7.13
N VAL A 126 -8.66 -6.35 -7.81
CA VAL A 126 -9.22 -7.69 -7.98
C VAL A 126 -9.53 -7.95 -9.45
N SER A 127 -9.84 -9.20 -9.79
CA SER A 127 -10.36 -9.57 -11.09
C SER A 127 -11.83 -9.15 -11.23
N ASN A 128 -12.50 -9.57 -12.30
CA ASN A 128 -13.91 -9.27 -12.58
C ASN A 128 -14.80 -9.57 -11.37
N LEU A 129 -15.66 -8.62 -10.99
CA LEU A 129 -16.51 -8.74 -9.80
C LEU A 129 -17.64 -9.76 -9.98
N MET A 130 -18.15 -9.94 -11.21
CA MET A 130 -19.26 -10.85 -11.53
C MET A 130 -20.49 -10.56 -10.63
N LEU A 131 -20.93 -9.30 -10.60
CA LEU A 131 -22.07 -8.90 -9.79
C LEU A 131 -23.31 -9.70 -10.15
N PRO A 132 -24.08 -10.26 -9.19
CA PRO A 132 -25.21 -11.16 -9.47
C PRO A 132 -26.25 -10.58 -10.44
N ASP A 133 -26.57 -9.29 -10.30
CA ASP A 133 -27.57 -8.59 -11.10
C ASP A 133 -26.96 -7.57 -12.08
N GLY A 134 -25.65 -7.61 -12.31
CA GLY A 134 -24.94 -6.58 -13.07
C GLY A 134 -23.68 -7.05 -13.77
N VAL A 135 -23.65 -8.30 -14.21
CA VAL A 135 -22.50 -8.85 -14.95
C VAL A 135 -22.28 -8.01 -16.21
N GLN A 136 -21.05 -7.50 -16.36
CA GLN A 136 -20.70 -6.66 -17.49
C GLN A 136 -20.40 -7.50 -18.73
N ALA A 137 -20.56 -6.90 -19.90
CA ALA A 137 -20.37 -7.62 -21.17
C ALA A 137 -18.95 -8.23 -21.32
N TRP A 138 -17.94 -7.58 -20.77
CA TRP A 138 -16.54 -8.07 -20.79
C TRP A 138 -16.26 -9.16 -19.75
N GLU A 139 -17.16 -9.37 -18.79
CA GLU A 139 -17.02 -10.42 -17.77
C GLU A 139 -17.59 -11.77 -18.27
N ASN A 140 -18.41 -11.75 -19.32
CA ASN A 140 -18.99 -12.94 -19.93
C ASN A 140 -18.00 -13.57 -20.91
N SER A 141 -16.99 -14.25 -20.39
CA SER A 141 -16.03 -15.00 -21.21
C SER A 141 -16.57 -16.29 -21.82
N HIS A 142 -17.84 -16.63 -21.59
CA HIS A 142 -18.50 -17.84 -22.09
C HIS A 142 -19.56 -17.57 -23.15
N ASP A 143 -19.51 -16.43 -23.81
CA ASP A 143 -20.33 -16.26 -25.02
C ASP A 143 -19.77 -17.16 -26.11
N VAL A 144 -20.37 -18.33 -26.23
CA VAL A 144 -20.04 -19.37 -27.26
C VAL A 144 -20.17 -18.89 -28.69
N THR A 145 -20.72 -17.70 -28.91
CA THR A 145 -20.89 -17.10 -30.24
C THR A 145 -19.73 -16.18 -30.62
N LYS A 146 -18.85 -15.84 -29.69
CA LYS A 146 -17.65 -15.03 -29.93
C LYS A 146 -16.41 -15.90 -30.02
N PRO A 147 -15.48 -15.60 -30.91
CA PRO A 147 -14.19 -16.26 -30.90
C PRO A 147 -13.56 -16.01 -29.50
N VAL A 148 -13.18 -17.09 -28.86
CA VAL A 148 -12.41 -17.06 -27.62
C VAL A 148 -11.17 -16.21 -27.89
N THR A 149 -11.13 -15.01 -27.38
CA THR A 149 -9.88 -14.29 -27.29
C THR A 149 -8.99 -15.09 -26.33
N ASP A 150 -7.96 -15.56 -26.81
CA ASP A 150 -6.99 -16.60 -26.50
C ASP A 150 -6.52 -16.83 -25.05
N ALA A 151 -7.14 -16.27 -24.06
CA ALA A 151 -6.77 -16.55 -22.67
C ALA A 151 -7.88 -17.37 -21.99
N PRO A 152 -7.59 -18.60 -21.59
CA PRO A 152 -8.55 -19.37 -20.82
C PRO A 152 -8.82 -18.64 -19.50
N VAL A 153 -10.09 -18.48 -19.15
CA VAL A 153 -10.47 -18.02 -17.82
C VAL A 153 -10.18 -19.16 -16.85
N TYR A 154 -9.12 -19.01 -16.08
CA TYR A 154 -8.80 -19.95 -15.02
C TYR A 154 -9.75 -19.72 -13.84
N GLY A 155 -10.32 -20.80 -13.30
CA GLY A 155 -11.06 -20.73 -12.05
C GLY A 155 -10.20 -20.23 -10.90
N LYS A 156 -10.82 -19.68 -9.88
CA LYS A 156 -10.10 -19.34 -8.66
C LYS A 156 -9.89 -20.57 -7.76
N PRO A 157 -8.80 -20.65 -7.02
CA PRO A 157 -8.65 -21.67 -5.97
C PRO A 157 -9.73 -21.55 -4.89
N ASP A 158 -10.23 -22.64 -4.38
CA ASP A 158 -11.33 -22.65 -3.39
C ASP A 158 -11.01 -21.90 -2.11
N ARG A 159 -9.73 -21.85 -1.72
CA ARG A 159 -9.26 -21.15 -0.53
C ARG A 159 -9.25 -19.62 -0.65
N ILE A 160 -9.48 -19.07 -1.84
CA ILE A 160 -9.45 -17.63 -2.10
C ILE A 160 -10.87 -17.12 -2.19
N ALA A 161 -11.17 -16.04 -1.48
CA ALA A 161 -12.43 -15.33 -1.52
C ALA A 161 -12.72 -14.81 -2.95
N SER A 162 -13.98 -14.62 -3.28
CA SER A 162 -14.35 -14.02 -4.56
C SER A 162 -13.89 -12.54 -4.64
N PRO A 163 -13.68 -12.02 -5.86
CA PRO A 163 -13.37 -10.60 -6.03
C PRO A 163 -14.38 -9.68 -5.34
N LEU A 164 -15.65 -10.02 -5.39
CA LEU A 164 -16.72 -9.26 -4.75
C LEU A 164 -16.58 -9.27 -3.22
N GLU A 165 -16.36 -10.44 -2.61
CA GLU A 165 -16.13 -10.55 -1.16
C GLU A 165 -14.92 -9.71 -0.72
N ILE A 166 -13.82 -9.74 -1.48
CA ILE A 166 -12.65 -8.93 -1.18
C ILE A 166 -12.98 -7.44 -1.21
N MET A 167 -13.73 -7.00 -2.23
CA MET A 167 -14.10 -5.58 -2.37
C MET A 167 -15.14 -5.09 -1.36
N VAL A 168 -15.93 -6.00 -0.79
CA VAL A 168 -16.90 -5.67 0.27
C VAL A 168 -16.22 -5.67 1.64
N ASP A 169 -15.57 -6.77 1.99
CA ASP A 169 -15.08 -6.99 3.35
C ASP A 169 -13.68 -6.40 3.61
N GLY A 170 -12.84 -6.36 2.58
CA GLY A 170 -11.48 -5.82 2.70
C GLY A 170 -11.45 -4.37 3.18
N PRO A 171 -12.14 -3.43 2.52
CA PRO A 171 -12.19 -2.03 2.97
C PRO A 171 -12.74 -1.87 4.37
N ILE A 172 -13.77 -2.64 4.73
CA ILE A 172 -14.36 -2.61 6.07
C ILE A 172 -13.36 -3.09 7.11
N GLY A 173 -12.61 -4.17 6.81
CA GLY A 173 -11.57 -4.68 7.71
C GLY A 173 -10.44 -3.69 7.94
N ALA A 174 -9.93 -3.06 6.89
CA ALA A 174 -8.91 -2.02 6.99
C ALA A 174 -9.41 -0.82 7.80
N ALA A 175 -10.62 -0.33 7.50
CA ALA A 175 -11.22 0.80 8.21
C ALA A 175 -11.48 0.49 9.69
N ALA A 176 -11.96 -0.71 10.02
CA ALA A 176 -12.20 -1.12 11.39
C ALA A 176 -10.92 -1.09 12.23
N PHE A 177 -9.80 -1.59 11.71
CA PHE A 177 -8.52 -1.54 12.43
C PHE A 177 -8.01 -0.11 12.60
N ASN A 178 -8.06 0.69 11.55
CA ASN A 178 -7.67 2.10 11.62
C ASN A 178 -8.52 2.88 12.64
N ASN A 179 -9.81 2.58 12.74
CA ASN A 179 -10.72 3.22 13.69
C ASN A 179 -10.32 3.01 15.15
N GLU A 180 -9.74 1.85 15.49
CA GLU A 180 -9.23 1.59 16.86
C GLU A 180 -8.13 2.57 17.28
N PHE A 181 -7.42 3.14 16.31
CA PHE A 181 -6.35 4.12 16.52
C PHE A 181 -6.78 5.56 16.25
N GLY A 182 -8.05 5.81 15.94
CA GLY A 182 -8.53 7.12 15.51
C GLY A 182 -7.82 7.62 14.25
N ARG A 183 -7.39 6.72 13.38
CA ARG A 183 -6.66 6.99 12.15
C ARG A 183 -7.65 6.94 10.98
N PRO A 184 -7.92 8.06 10.29
CA PRO A 184 -8.75 8.06 9.07
C PRO A 184 -8.16 7.11 8.02
N ASN A 185 -9.05 6.42 7.30
CA ASN A 185 -8.66 5.48 6.24
C ASN A 185 -9.57 5.65 5.02
#